data_cdd3503200d751da85092e3de8d8c7d2
#
_entry.id   cdd3503200d751da85092e3de8d8c7d2
#
_cell.length_a   1.000
_cell.length_b   1.000
_cell.length_c   1.000
_cell.angle_alpha   90.00
_cell.angle_beta   90.00
_cell.angle_gamma   90.00
#
_symmetry.space_group_name_H-M   'P 1'
#
loop_
_entity.id
_entity.type
_entity.pdbx_description
1 polymer ?
#
loop_
_entity_poly.entity_id
_entity_poly.type
_entity_poly.pdbx_seq_one_letter_code
_entity_poly.pdbx_strand_id
1 'polypeptide(L)' 'MEKIVEYEGTKNHYIVLQENAIMKNPETREWEECIIYQEYKHCTPEGYIEVPENERKIFVREKNDFLRKFTLCLDL' A
#
# COMPACT_ATOMS: atom_id res chain seq x y z
N MET A 1 -8.22 -9.15 -9.88
CA MET A 1 -7.78 -9.77 -8.62
C MET A 1 -7.21 -8.71 -7.70
N GLU A 2 -7.69 -8.70 -6.47
CA GLU A 2 -7.16 -7.77 -5.48
C GLU A 2 -5.99 -8.39 -4.74
N LYS A 3 -4.97 -7.59 -4.51
CA LYS A 3 -3.80 -7.98 -3.76
C LYS A 3 -3.81 -7.24 -2.44
N ILE A 4 -3.88 -7.98 -1.33
CA ILE A 4 -3.90 -7.43 0.02
C ILE A 4 -2.51 -7.56 0.62
N VAL A 5 -1.99 -6.46 1.14
CA VAL A 5 -0.66 -6.43 1.75
C VAL A 5 -0.74 -5.90 3.17
N GLU A 6 0.24 -6.27 3.98
CA GLU A 6 0.36 -5.83 5.37
C GLU A 6 1.60 -4.95 5.52
N TYR A 7 1.42 -3.77 6.11
CA TYR A 7 2.55 -2.90 6.43
C TYR A 7 3.25 -3.43 7.69
N GLU A 8 4.53 -3.61 7.60
CA GLU A 8 5.34 -4.19 8.68
C GLU A 8 5.26 -3.39 9.99
N GLY A 9 5.25 -2.06 9.88
CA GLY A 9 5.28 -1.20 11.05
C GLY A 9 4.03 -1.22 11.90
N THR A 10 2.86 -1.12 11.28
CA THR A 10 1.58 -1.01 11.99
C THR A 10 0.73 -2.27 11.93
N LYS A 11 1.07 -3.20 11.03
CA LYS A 11 0.28 -4.38 10.72
C LYS A 11 -1.06 -4.06 10.04
N ASN A 12 -1.27 -2.82 9.64
CA ASN A 12 -2.46 -2.44 8.88
C ASN A 12 -2.45 -3.08 7.50
N HIS A 13 -3.63 -3.35 6.97
CA HIS A 13 -3.78 -3.95 5.65
C HIS A 13 -4.16 -2.91 4.60
N TYR A 14 -3.66 -3.10 3.40
CA TYR A 14 -3.88 -2.21 2.26
C TYR A 14 -4.21 -3.02 1.03
N ILE A 15 -4.93 -2.41 0.11
CA ILE A 15 -5.25 -2.99 -1.20
C ILE A 15 -4.34 -2.34 -2.22
N VAL A 16 -3.61 -3.14 -3.00
CA VAL A 16 -2.78 -2.62 -4.08
C VAL A 16 -3.69 -2.27 -5.25
N LEU A 17 -3.65 -1.01 -5.67
CA LEU A 17 -4.46 -0.52 -6.77
C LEU A 17 -3.73 -0.61 -8.10
N GLN A 18 -2.42 -0.32 -8.09
CA GLN A 18 -1.62 -0.33 -9.31
C GLN A 18 -0.15 -0.58 -8.98
N GLU A 19 0.47 -1.50 -9.72
CA GLU A 19 1.87 -1.87 -9.48
C GLU A 19 2.85 -1.25 -10.47
N ASN A 20 2.35 -0.65 -11.55
CA ASN A 20 3.18 -0.15 -12.65
C ASN A 20 3.13 1.37 -12.80
N ALA A 21 2.83 2.07 -11.71
CA ALA A 21 2.81 3.52 -11.74
C ALA A 21 4.22 4.07 -11.87
N ILE A 22 4.34 5.24 -12.46
CA ILE A 22 5.61 5.93 -12.62
C ILE A 22 5.48 7.31 -11.99
N MET A 23 6.48 7.68 -11.18
CA MET A 23 6.52 8.97 -10.53
C MET A 23 7.89 9.60 -10.75
N LYS A 24 7.90 10.89 -11.05
CA LYS A 24 9.16 11.62 -11.21
C LYS A 24 9.69 12.04 -9.85
N ASN A 25 10.93 11.67 -9.54
CA ASN A 25 11.58 12.09 -8.33
C ASN A 25 11.98 13.57 -8.45
N PRO A 26 11.47 14.46 -7.59
CA PRO A 26 11.76 15.89 -7.72
C PRO A 26 13.23 16.25 -7.42
N GLU A 27 13.94 15.41 -6.69
CA GLU A 27 15.35 15.67 -6.36
C GLU A 27 16.30 15.24 -7.47
N THR A 28 16.10 14.03 -8.00
CA THR A 28 16.97 13.48 -9.04
C THR A 28 16.45 13.77 -10.44
N ARG A 29 15.16 14.08 -10.57
CA ARG A 29 14.45 14.27 -11.84
C ARG A 29 14.38 13.01 -12.69
N GLU A 30 14.61 11.87 -12.08
CA GLU A 30 14.47 10.58 -12.76
C GLU A 30 13.10 10.00 -12.51
N TRP A 31 12.62 9.18 -13.43
CA TRP A 31 11.36 8.46 -13.27
C TRP A 31 11.59 7.20 -12.45
N GLU A 32 10.70 6.97 -11.50
CA GLU A 32 10.79 5.81 -10.63
C GLU A 32 9.50 5.01 -10.70
N GLU A 33 9.62 3.68 -10.61
CA GLU A 33 8.46 2.82 -10.50
C GLU A 33 7.87 2.94 -9.10
N CYS A 34 6.55 3.02 -9.02
CA CYS A 34 5.82 3.21 -7.78
C CYS A 34 4.66 2.24 -7.67
N ILE A 35 4.24 2.02 -6.43
CA ILE A 35 3.05 1.23 -6.13
C ILE A 35 2.01 2.18 -5.56
N ILE A 36 0.79 2.11 -6.09
CA ILE A 36 -0.35 2.87 -5.59
C ILE A 36 -1.20 1.91 -4.78
N TYR A 37 -1.49 2.27 -3.53
CA TYR A 37 -2.23 1.41 -2.62
C TYR A 37 -3.19 2.21 -1.78
N GLN A 38 -4.20 1.54 -1.23
CA GLN A 38 -5.29 2.18 -0.52
C GLN A 38 -5.51 1.49 0.82
N GLU A 39 -5.90 2.27 1.84
CA GLU A 39 -6.26 1.71 3.14
C GLU A 39 -7.36 0.67 3.00
N TYR A 40 -7.27 -0.39 3.78
CA TYR A 40 -8.29 -1.44 3.81
C TYR A 40 -8.72 -1.74 5.24
N LYS A 41 -7.82 -2.26 6.08
CA LYS A 41 -8.14 -2.60 7.48
C LYS A 41 -7.06 -2.09 8.41
N HIS A 42 -7.48 -1.58 9.55
CA HIS A 42 -6.56 -1.18 10.62
C HIS A 42 -6.44 -2.30 11.65
N CYS A 43 -5.23 -2.58 12.08
CA CYS A 43 -4.96 -3.54 13.13
C CYS A 43 -5.22 -2.90 14.49
N THR A 44 -6.04 -3.55 15.30
CA THR A 44 -6.33 -3.11 16.68
C THR A 44 -6.08 -4.26 17.65
N PRO A 45 -6.02 -3.99 18.97
CA PRO A 45 -5.87 -5.07 19.94
C PRO A 45 -6.97 -6.13 19.89
N GLU A 46 -8.16 -5.77 19.41
CA GLU A 46 -9.28 -6.68 19.28
C GLU A 46 -9.38 -7.33 17.91
N GLY A 47 -8.47 -7.00 16.99
CA GLY A 47 -8.49 -7.53 15.62
C GLY A 47 -8.48 -6.43 14.58
N TYR A 48 -8.89 -6.76 13.36
CA TYR A 48 -8.89 -5.81 12.25
C TYR A 48 -10.24 -5.13 12.10
N ILE A 49 -10.20 -3.81 11.89
CA ILE A 49 -11.39 -3.00 11.62
C ILE A 49 -11.29 -2.46 10.21
N GLU A 50 -12.30 -2.75 9.39
CA GLU A 50 -12.32 -2.28 8.01
C GLU A 50 -12.55 -0.77 7.96
N VAL A 51 -11.73 -0.07 7.17
CA VAL A 51 -11.91 1.36 6.93
C VAL A 51 -13.07 1.54 5.96
N PRO A 52 -14.06 2.38 6.28
CA PRO A 52 -15.17 2.63 5.36
C PRO A 52 -14.65 3.08 3.99
N GLU A 53 -15.27 2.57 2.94
CA GLU A 53 -14.78 2.77 1.58
C GLU A 53 -14.59 4.25 1.21
N ASN A 54 -15.50 5.11 1.65
CA ASN A 54 -15.42 6.53 1.36
C ASN A 54 -14.39 7.29 2.21
N GLU A 55 -13.77 6.64 3.17
CA GLU A 55 -12.76 7.26 4.04
C GLU A 55 -11.35 6.73 3.78
N ARG A 56 -11.19 5.78 2.86
CA ARG A 56 -9.91 5.15 2.58
C ARG A 56 -8.97 6.11 1.87
N LYS A 57 -7.80 6.32 2.45
CA LYS A 57 -6.77 7.14 1.85
C LYS A 57 -5.96 6.34 0.84
N ILE A 58 -5.50 7.01 -0.20
CA ILE A 58 -4.68 6.41 -1.26
C ILE A 58 -3.27 6.95 -1.11
N PHE A 59 -2.30 6.04 -1.17
CA PHE A 59 -0.88 6.36 -1.01
C PHE A 59 -0.09 5.93 -2.23
N VAL A 60 1.05 6.59 -2.43
CA VAL A 60 2.02 6.24 -3.46
C VAL A 60 3.37 6.01 -2.76
N ARG A 61 4.04 4.93 -3.11
CA ARG A 61 5.34 4.62 -2.53
C ARG A 61 6.25 4.06 -3.62
N GLU A 62 7.54 4.39 -3.54
CA GLU A 62 8.53 3.85 -4.46
C GLU A 62 8.57 2.32 -4.32
N LYS A 63 8.72 1.64 -5.45
CA LYS A 63 8.55 0.18 -5.53
C LYS A 63 9.46 -0.61 -4.58
N ASN A 64 10.75 -0.28 -4.56
CA ASN A 64 11.69 -1.03 -3.73
C ASN A 64 11.43 -0.79 -2.24
N ASP A 65 11.07 0.43 -1.88
CA ASP A 65 10.69 0.75 -0.51
C ASP A 65 9.43 0.00 -0.10
N PHE A 66 8.45 -0.08 -1.01
CA PHE A 66 7.23 -0.84 -0.77
C PHE A 66 7.53 -2.31 -0.54
N LEU A 67 8.35 -2.91 -1.40
CA LEU A 67 8.68 -4.33 -1.28
C LEU A 67 9.43 -4.67 0.01
N ARG A 68 10.17 -3.72 0.55
CA ARG A 68 10.87 -3.93 1.82
C ARG A 68 9.96 -3.85 3.04
N LYS A 69 8.88 -3.06 2.96
CA LYS A 69 8.05 -2.72 4.11
C LYS A 69 6.70 -3.40 4.14
N PHE A 70 6.30 -4.03 3.05
CA PHE A 70 4.99 -4.68 2.96
C PHE A 70 5.15 -6.15 2.63
N THR A 71 4.25 -6.95 3.20
CA THR A 71 4.20 -8.39 2.97
C THR A 71 2.86 -8.75 2.35
N LEU A 72 2.90 -9.61 1.34
CA LEU A 72 1.67 -10.08 0.71
C LEU A 72 0.89 -10.96 1.69
N CYS A 73 -0.36 -10.59 1.95
CA CYS A 73 -1.27 -11.36 2.80
C CYS A 73 -2.18 -12.24 1.97
N LEU A 74 -2.73 -11.66 0.89
CA LEU A 74 -3.77 -12.32 0.12
C LEU A 74 -3.75 -11.81 -1.31
N ASP A 75 -3.90 -12.74 -2.25
CA ASP A 75 -3.99 -12.44 -3.67
C ASP A 75 -5.29 -13.07 -4.17
N LEU A 76 -6.30 -12.24 -4.38
CA LEU A 76 -7.63 -12.67 -4.81
C LEU A 76 -7.81 -12.62 -6.31
#